data_08fce63d933a740261ea3e654e79411c
#
_entry.id   08fce63d933a740261ea3e654e79411c
#
_cell.length_a   1.000
_cell.length_b   1.000
_cell.length_c   1.000
_cell.angle_alpha   90.00
_cell.angle_beta   90.00
_cell.angle_gamma   90.00
#
_symmetry.space_group_name_H-M   'P 1'
#
loop_
_entity.id
_entity.type
_entity.pdbx_description
1 polymer ?
#
loop_
_entity_poly.entity_id
_entity_poly.type
_entity_poly.pdbx_seq_one_letter_code
_entity_poly.pdbx_strand_id
1 'polypeptide(L)'
;MKHSKYISSIAELSESEGVFTTAQAARMGIPRDALHDAVESGRIERIMHGAYRLVGSRSSYIDELVAIWKLTAPSKFTHERMQVSSWDGIAIGGSTAASLLGIGDFYLSPYRIYTPKRINSRNTATKFTKRDIARDEITFIDGLPVTCMERTIFDLVADAEDLSLVADTLNDAYDKDKQFDLAKLRNFFNSKYKEKRATYLYESLLLESDISKGVS
;
A
#
# COMPACT_ATOMS: atom_id res chain seq x y z
N MET A 1 -31.65 18.79 15.37
CA MET A 1 -30.52 18.29 14.50
C MET A 1 -29.35 19.30 14.60
N LYS A 2 -28.49 19.10 15.61
CA LYS A 2 -27.44 20.07 16.00
C LYS A 2 -26.30 20.19 14.98
N HIS A 3 -26.11 19.19 14.12
CA HIS A 3 -24.93 19.08 13.23
C HIS A 3 -25.25 18.91 11.73
N SER A 4 -26.51 19.21 11.30
CA SER A 4 -26.89 19.12 9.88
C SER A 4 -26.07 20.00 8.95
N LYS A 5 -25.48 21.08 9.47
CA LYS A 5 -24.59 21.98 8.74
C LYS A 5 -23.27 21.31 8.26
N TYR A 6 -22.86 20.20 8.88
CA TYR A 6 -21.64 19.50 8.50
C TYR A 6 -21.83 18.39 7.48
N ILE A 7 -23.08 18.09 7.10
CA ILE A 7 -23.39 16.98 6.17
C ILE A 7 -22.73 17.21 4.82
N SER A 8 -22.83 18.44 4.29
CA SER A 8 -22.20 18.82 3.02
C SER A 8 -20.68 18.67 3.07
N SER A 9 -20.03 19.15 4.13
CA SER A 9 -18.58 19.04 4.31
C SER A 9 -18.11 17.58 4.49
N ILE A 10 -18.93 16.75 5.15
CA ILE A 10 -18.64 15.31 5.28
C ILE A 10 -18.75 14.62 3.91
N ALA A 11 -19.75 14.97 3.11
CA ALA A 11 -19.92 14.42 1.77
C ALA A 11 -18.75 14.83 0.85
N GLU A 12 -18.36 16.10 0.86
CA GLU A 12 -17.23 16.63 0.10
C GLU A 12 -15.91 15.95 0.50
N LEU A 13 -15.67 15.77 1.81
CA LEU A 13 -14.51 15.08 2.32
C LEU A 13 -14.48 13.61 1.87
N SER A 14 -15.63 12.94 1.92
CA SER A 14 -15.72 11.54 1.49
C SER A 14 -15.59 11.39 -0.03
N GLU A 15 -16.08 12.35 -0.81
CA GLU A 15 -15.91 12.35 -2.26
C GLU A 15 -14.43 12.49 -2.68
N SER A 16 -13.71 13.38 -1.99
CA SER A 16 -12.28 13.62 -2.28
C SER A 16 -11.35 12.55 -1.76
N GLU A 17 -11.66 11.94 -0.61
CA GLU A 17 -10.76 11.04 0.13
C GLU A 17 -11.20 9.57 0.09
N GLY A 18 -12.46 9.26 -0.28
CA GLY A 18 -13.06 7.93 -0.10
C GLY A 18 -13.21 7.60 1.38
N VAL A 19 -12.22 6.90 1.92
CA VAL A 19 -12.04 6.75 3.37
C VAL A 19 -11.33 7.98 3.92
N PHE A 20 -11.86 8.58 4.98
CA PHE A 20 -11.29 9.77 5.63
C PHE A 20 -11.10 9.58 7.12
N THR A 21 -10.22 10.38 7.72
CA THR A 21 -9.88 10.29 9.14
C THR A 21 -10.55 11.38 9.96
N THR A 22 -10.67 11.15 11.28
CA THR A 22 -11.10 12.18 12.24
C THR A 22 -10.24 13.45 12.15
N ALA A 23 -8.94 13.32 11.90
CA ALA A 23 -8.02 14.46 11.84
C ALA A 23 -8.18 15.26 10.53
N GLN A 24 -8.48 14.60 9.40
CA GLN A 24 -8.85 15.27 8.16
C GLN A 24 -10.18 16.03 8.32
N ALA A 25 -11.18 15.40 8.94
CA ALA A 25 -12.46 16.05 9.24
C ALA A 25 -12.25 17.30 10.13
N ALA A 26 -11.41 17.20 11.16
CA ALA A 26 -11.09 18.34 12.03
C ALA A 26 -10.42 19.50 11.26
N ARG A 27 -9.55 19.21 10.28
CA ARG A 27 -8.96 20.25 9.40
C ARG A 27 -9.99 20.98 8.55
N MET A 28 -11.12 20.31 8.22
CA MET A 28 -12.26 20.92 7.52
C MET A 28 -13.28 21.56 8.49
N GLY A 29 -12.94 21.68 9.77
CA GLY A 29 -13.80 22.27 10.77
C GLY A 29 -14.96 21.36 11.21
N ILE A 30 -14.94 20.07 10.90
CA ILE A 30 -15.95 19.09 11.30
C ILE A 30 -15.57 18.55 12.70
N PRO A 31 -16.35 18.84 13.76
CA PRO A 31 -16.06 18.36 15.10
C PRO A 31 -16.38 16.87 15.26
N ARG A 32 -15.77 16.24 16.26
CA ARG A 32 -15.96 14.80 16.54
C ARG A 32 -17.43 14.44 16.81
N ASP A 33 -18.15 15.31 17.49
CA ASP A 33 -19.57 15.08 17.80
C ASP A 33 -20.42 15.00 16.53
N ALA A 34 -20.09 15.82 15.50
CA ALA A 34 -20.77 15.74 14.21
C ALA A 34 -20.49 14.43 13.48
N LEU A 35 -19.27 13.87 13.60
CA LEU A 35 -18.96 12.53 13.08
C LEU A 35 -19.71 11.44 13.84
N HIS A 36 -19.80 11.56 15.18
CA HIS A 36 -20.59 10.64 15.99
C HIS A 36 -22.06 10.63 15.55
N ASP A 37 -22.69 11.81 15.47
CA ASP A 37 -24.07 11.94 15.04
C ASP A 37 -24.29 11.42 13.59
N ALA A 38 -23.29 11.58 12.72
CA ALA A 38 -23.35 11.06 11.36
C ALA A 38 -23.27 9.53 11.31
N VAL A 39 -22.52 8.89 12.21
CA VAL A 39 -22.49 7.42 12.38
C VAL A 39 -23.83 6.94 12.94
N GLU A 40 -24.31 7.52 14.04
CA GLU A 40 -25.59 7.15 14.68
C GLU A 40 -26.78 7.29 13.73
N SER A 41 -26.75 8.28 12.83
CA SER A 41 -27.78 8.48 11.82
C SER A 41 -27.59 7.65 10.54
N GLY A 42 -26.57 6.76 10.51
CA GLY A 42 -26.30 5.88 9.37
C GLY A 42 -25.85 6.60 8.09
N ARG A 43 -25.34 7.84 8.19
CA ARG A 43 -24.82 8.60 7.03
C ARG A 43 -23.39 8.23 6.68
N ILE A 44 -22.58 7.97 7.69
CA ILE A 44 -21.23 7.44 7.53
C ILE A 44 -21.09 6.14 8.30
N GLU A 45 -20.22 5.28 7.84
CA GLU A 45 -19.83 4.09 8.55
C GLU A 45 -18.38 4.21 9.04
N ARG A 46 -18.12 3.57 10.16
CA ARG A 46 -16.80 3.52 10.75
C ARG A 46 -16.06 2.29 10.24
N ILE A 47 -15.04 2.49 9.39
CA ILE A 47 -14.20 1.41 8.88
C ILE A 47 -13.31 0.85 10.01
N MET A 48 -12.70 1.77 10.76
CA MET A 48 -11.94 1.44 11.97
C MET A 48 -11.86 2.65 12.90
N HIS A 49 -11.21 2.50 14.06
CA HIS A 49 -11.08 3.61 14.98
C HIS A 49 -10.38 4.81 14.34
N GLY A 50 -11.10 5.92 14.20
CA GLY A 50 -10.60 7.17 13.62
C GLY A 50 -10.64 7.25 12.09
N ALA A 51 -11.25 6.27 11.41
CA ALA A 51 -11.44 6.29 9.96
C ALA A 51 -12.88 5.93 9.58
N TYR A 52 -13.43 6.65 8.62
CA TYR A 52 -14.85 6.63 8.22
C TYR A 52 -15.00 6.68 6.71
N ARG A 53 -16.19 6.29 6.23
CA ARG A 53 -16.62 6.38 4.84
C ARG A 53 -18.09 6.81 4.78
N LEU A 54 -18.50 7.47 3.70
CA LEU A 54 -19.91 7.78 3.45
C LEU A 54 -20.68 6.50 3.13
N VAL A 55 -21.82 6.28 3.78
CA VAL A 55 -22.73 5.18 3.45
C VAL A 55 -23.32 5.42 2.05
N GLY A 56 -23.32 4.36 1.23
CA GLY A 56 -23.76 4.44 -0.16
C GLY A 56 -22.65 4.86 -1.15
N SER A 57 -21.48 5.28 -0.68
CA SER A 57 -20.31 5.37 -1.58
C SER A 57 -19.85 3.97 -1.98
N ARG A 58 -19.16 3.87 -3.13
CA ARG A 58 -18.64 2.58 -3.60
C ARG A 58 -17.66 2.03 -2.56
N SER A 59 -18.00 0.89 -1.95
CA SER A 59 -17.10 0.15 -1.08
C SER A 59 -15.99 -0.50 -1.90
N SER A 60 -14.78 -0.46 -1.39
CA SER A 60 -13.65 -1.16 -1.97
C SER A 60 -13.17 -2.25 -1.01
N TYR A 61 -12.72 -3.37 -1.55
CA TYR A 61 -12.09 -4.45 -0.79
C TYR A 61 -10.79 -4.01 -0.06
N ILE A 62 -10.28 -2.83 -0.40
CA ILE A 62 -9.08 -2.24 0.21
C ILE A 62 -9.37 -1.11 1.20
N ASP A 63 -10.65 -0.83 1.53
CA ASP A 63 -11.01 0.30 2.42
C ASP A 63 -10.30 0.23 3.79
N GLU A 64 -10.14 -0.97 4.35
CA GLU A 64 -9.39 -1.15 5.59
C GLU A 64 -7.91 -0.81 5.43
N LEU A 65 -7.28 -1.25 4.35
CA LEU A 65 -5.89 -0.93 4.03
C LEU A 65 -5.70 0.58 3.82
N VAL A 66 -6.63 1.22 3.10
CA VAL A 66 -6.64 2.69 2.91
C VAL A 66 -6.75 3.39 4.26
N ALA A 67 -7.64 2.94 5.15
CA ALA A 67 -7.80 3.49 6.49
C ALA A 67 -6.50 3.37 7.30
N ILE A 68 -5.86 2.20 7.28
CA ILE A 68 -4.60 1.96 7.98
C ILE A 68 -3.50 2.89 7.46
N TRP A 69 -3.35 2.98 6.12
CA TRP A 69 -2.37 3.87 5.51
C TRP A 69 -2.62 5.35 5.87
N LYS A 70 -3.86 5.81 5.80
CA LYS A 70 -4.22 7.19 6.20
C LYS A 70 -3.92 7.46 7.67
N LEU A 71 -4.16 6.51 8.55
CA LEU A 71 -3.89 6.63 9.98
C LEU A 71 -2.39 6.68 10.32
N THR A 72 -1.48 6.36 9.41
CA THR A 72 -0.03 6.60 9.60
C THR A 72 0.33 8.09 9.57
N ALA A 73 -0.49 8.93 8.91
CA ALA A 73 -0.37 10.39 8.87
C ALA A 73 -1.77 11.04 8.86
N PRO A 74 -2.52 10.93 9.98
CA PRO A 74 -3.99 11.08 9.99
C PRO A 74 -4.50 12.48 9.62
N SER A 75 -3.68 13.51 9.72
CA SER A 75 -4.06 14.87 9.34
C SER A 75 -3.75 15.23 7.88
N LYS A 76 -2.94 14.41 7.18
CA LYS A 76 -2.57 14.68 5.79
C LYS A 76 -3.67 14.22 4.84
N PHE A 77 -3.99 15.04 3.84
CA PHE A 77 -4.85 14.60 2.73
C PHE A 77 -4.07 13.73 1.75
N THR A 78 -4.79 12.91 0.98
CA THR A 78 -4.17 12.00 0.01
C THR A 78 -3.30 12.77 -1.00
N HIS A 79 -3.80 13.86 -1.58
CA HIS A 79 -3.06 14.66 -2.55
C HIS A 79 -1.78 15.27 -1.97
N GLU A 80 -1.75 15.64 -0.66
CA GLU A 80 -0.54 16.15 -0.01
C GLU A 80 0.54 15.07 0.09
N ARG A 81 0.15 13.81 0.35
CA ARG A 81 1.09 12.68 0.48
C ARG A 81 1.59 12.16 -0.86
N MET A 82 0.84 12.38 -1.95
CA MET A 82 1.21 11.94 -3.30
C MET A 82 2.25 12.85 -3.98
N GLN A 83 2.46 14.06 -3.49
CA GLN A 83 3.45 14.97 -4.04
C GLN A 83 4.88 14.44 -3.82
N VAL A 84 5.72 14.55 -4.86
CA VAL A 84 7.13 14.11 -4.80
C VAL A 84 7.89 14.78 -3.65
N SER A 85 7.68 16.09 -3.47
CA SER A 85 8.35 16.89 -2.43
C SER A 85 7.94 16.57 -1.01
N SER A 86 6.80 15.89 -0.82
CA SER A 86 6.27 15.52 0.50
C SER A 86 6.20 14.02 0.74
N TRP A 87 6.94 13.24 -0.06
CA TRP A 87 7.03 11.78 0.10
C TRP A 87 7.48 11.40 1.51
N ASP A 88 6.65 10.63 2.21
CA ASP A 88 6.86 10.26 3.61
C ASP A 88 7.55 8.90 3.82
N GLY A 89 7.87 8.20 2.72
CA GLY A 89 8.53 6.90 2.76
C GLY A 89 7.61 5.74 3.17
N ILE A 90 6.29 5.95 3.24
CA ILE A 90 5.33 4.93 3.67
C ILE A 90 4.66 4.33 2.44
N ALA A 91 4.92 3.05 2.18
CA ALA A 91 4.39 2.32 1.05
C ALA A 91 3.82 0.96 1.44
N ILE A 92 2.86 0.48 0.66
CA ILE A 92 2.41 -0.91 0.70
C ILE A 92 3.48 -1.76 0.02
N GLY A 93 3.89 -2.87 0.65
CA GLY A 93 4.96 -3.72 0.14
C GLY A 93 4.72 -5.22 0.31
N GLY A 94 5.70 -6.01 -0.09
CA GLY A 94 5.69 -7.48 0.03
C GLY A 94 4.46 -8.15 -0.56
N SER A 95 3.93 -9.16 0.11
CA SER A 95 2.77 -9.94 -0.36
C SER A 95 1.52 -9.08 -0.63
N THR A 96 1.27 -8.03 0.17
CA THR A 96 0.15 -7.11 -0.07
C THR A 96 0.33 -6.32 -1.36
N ALA A 97 1.56 -5.87 -1.65
CA ALA A 97 1.86 -5.19 -2.92
C ALA A 97 1.69 -6.15 -4.11
N ALA A 98 2.19 -7.38 -4.02
CA ALA A 98 2.00 -8.40 -5.06
C ALA A 98 0.52 -8.64 -5.37
N SER A 99 -0.30 -8.79 -4.32
CA SER A 99 -1.76 -8.94 -4.44
C SER A 99 -2.42 -7.73 -5.13
N LEU A 100 -2.05 -6.49 -4.75
CA LEU A 100 -2.59 -5.28 -5.38
C LEU A 100 -2.12 -5.10 -6.83
N LEU A 101 -0.89 -5.46 -7.12
CA LEU A 101 -0.33 -5.46 -8.47
C LEU A 101 -0.94 -6.57 -9.34
N GLY A 102 -1.60 -7.57 -8.74
CA GLY A 102 -2.15 -8.74 -9.42
C GLY A 102 -1.07 -9.59 -10.06
N ILE A 103 0.02 -9.84 -9.32
CA ILE A 103 1.15 -10.71 -9.69
C ILE A 103 1.37 -11.75 -8.60
N GLY A 104 1.58 -13.00 -9.00
CA GLY A 104 1.69 -14.14 -8.09
C GLY A 104 0.39 -14.45 -7.34
N ASP A 105 0.42 -15.49 -6.52
CA ASP A 105 -0.72 -15.94 -5.70
C ASP A 105 -0.50 -15.57 -4.22
N PHE A 106 -0.65 -14.27 -3.93
CA PHE A 106 -0.50 -13.74 -2.59
C PHE A 106 -1.81 -13.19 -2.04
N TYR A 107 -2.03 -13.41 -0.73
CA TYR A 107 -3.15 -12.80 -0.02
C TYR A 107 -2.89 -11.32 0.28
N LEU A 108 -3.96 -10.53 0.19
CA LEU A 108 -3.92 -9.10 0.53
C LEU A 108 -3.60 -8.87 2.03
N SER A 109 -4.14 -9.70 2.91
CA SER A 109 -3.95 -9.65 4.36
C SER A 109 -3.13 -10.86 4.85
N PRO A 110 -2.29 -10.69 5.90
CA PRO A 110 -2.08 -9.48 6.70
C PRO A 110 -1.37 -8.37 5.90
N TYR A 111 -1.85 -7.14 6.07
CA TYR A 111 -1.36 -5.98 5.33
C TYR A 111 0.11 -5.67 5.66
N ARG A 112 0.98 -5.70 4.66
CA ARG A 112 2.39 -5.36 4.78
C ARG A 112 2.61 -3.91 4.39
N ILE A 113 3.09 -3.10 5.34
CA ILE A 113 3.33 -1.67 5.15
C ILE A 113 4.77 -1.35 5.55
N TYR A 114 5.50 -0.77 4.63
CA TYR A 114 6.86 -0.30 4.86
C TYR A 114 6.87 1.13 5.37
N THR A 115 7.71 1.39 6.33
CA THR A 115 7.80 2.70 6.98
C THR A 115 9.26 3.04 7.30
N PRO A 116 9.71 4.31 7.15
CA PRO A 116 11.09 4.70 7.45
C PRO A 116 11.40 4.64 8.94
N LYS A 117 10.36 4.72 9.79
CA LYS A 117 10.45 4.65 11.25
C LYS A 117 9.61 3.49 11.76
N ARG A 118 10.03 2.90 12.89
CA ARG A 118 9.26 1.84 13.54
C ARG A 118 7.89 2.37 13.98
N ILE A 119 6.84 1.70 13.53
CA ILE A 119 5.46 1.90 13.98
C ILE A 119 5.05 0.65 14.77
N ASN A 120 4.54 0.85 15.98
CA ASN A 120 3.93 -0.21 16.76
C ASN A 120 2.41 -0.12 16.58
N SER A 121 1.79 -1.21 16.15
CA SER A 121 0.34 -1.33 16.00
C SER A 121 -0.18 -2.47 16.85
N ARG A 122 -1.39 -2.29 17.40
CA ARG A 122 -2.17 -3.37 18.04
C ARG A 122 -3.06 -4.10 17.03
N ASN A 123 -3.14 -3.59 15.79
CA ASN A 123 -3.91 -4.25 14.73
C ASN A 123 -3.13 -5.47 14.24
N THR A 124 -3.64 -6.66 14.50
CA THR A 124 -3.03 -7.94 14.11
C THR A 124 -3.12 -8.20 12.60
N ALA A 125 -4.02 -7.52 11.90
CA ALA A 125 -4.13 -7.59 10.44
C ALA A 125 -3.03 -6.79 9.72
N THR A 126 -2.15 -6.06 10.46
CA THR A 126 -1.14 -5.19 9.86
C THR A 126 0.25 -5.48 10.39
N LYS A 127 1.20 -5.67 9.49
CA LYS A 127 2.62 -5.79 9.77
C LYS A 127 3.36 -4.56 9.24
N PHE A 128 3.73 -3.65 10.16
CA PHE A 128 4.65 -2.56 9.82
C PHE A 128 6.09 -3.06 9.84
N THR A 129 6.80 -2.85 8.75
CA THR A 129 8.22 -3.22 8.63
C THR A 129 9.04 -1.95 8.40
N LYS A 130 10.06 -1.72 9.23
CA LYS A 130 10.98 -0.62 8.99
C LYS A 130 11.78 -0.91 7.72
N ARG A 131 11.57 -0.10 6.69
CA ARG A 131 12.23 -0.21 5.40
C ARG A 131 12.19 1.16 4.70
N ASP A 132 13.31 1.60 4.21
CA ASP A 132 13.39 2.83 3.43
C ASP A 132 12.98 2.53 1.99
N ILE A 133 12.01 3.30 1.49
CA ILE A 133 11.47 3.19 0.14
C ILE A 133 11.63 4.55 -0.54
N ALA A 134 12.37 4.58 -1.63
CA ALA A 134 12.51 5.78 -2.44
C ALA A 134 11.23 6.04 -3.27
N ARG A 135 11.01 7.29 -3.66
CA ARG A 135 9.79 7.68 -4.39
C ARG A 135 9.68 7.04 -5.78
N ASP A 136 10.80 6.75 -6.42
CA ASP A 136 10.91 6.08 -7.72
C ASP A 136 10.78 4.55 -7.64
N GLU A 137 10.70 4.01 -6.42
CA GLU A 137 10.47 2.59 -6.16
C GLU A 137 8.99 2.26 -5.98
N ILE A 138 8.08 3.24 -6.13
CA ILE A 138 6.63 3.06 -5.97
C ILE A 138 5.84 3.41 -7.22
N THR A 139 4.69 2.79 -7.32
CA THR A 139 3.57 3.16 -8.19
C THR A 139 2.33 3.48 -7.33
N PHE A 140 1.26 3.96 -7.95
CA PHE A 140 -0.01 4.20 -7.26
C PHE A 140 -1.09 3.26 -7.78
N ILE A 141 -1.77 2.58 -6.85
CA ILE A 141 -2.93 1.74 -7.12
C ILE A 141 -4.06 2.23 -6.21
N ASP A 142 -5.17 2.65 -6.79
CA ASP A 142 -6.33 3.19 -6.09
C ASP A 142 -5.97 4.27 -5.06
N GLY A 143 -4.98 5.11 -5.38
CA GLY A 143 -4.50 6.20 -4.51
C GLY A 143 -3.55 5.75 -3.39
N LEU A 144 -3.23 4.46 -3.28
CA LEU A 144 -2.23 3.94 -2.36
C LEU A 144 -0.84 3.90 -3.00
N PRO A 145 0.21 4.32 -2.31
CA PRO A 145 1.58 4.10 -2.75
C PRO A 145 1.95 2.63 -2.54
N VAL A 146 2.25 1.93 -3.62
CA VAL A 146 2.58 0.50 -3.65
C VAL A 146 3.97 0.34 -4.25
N THR A 147 4.81 -0.53 -3.71
CA THR A 147 6.12 -0.82 -4.32
C THR A 147 5.95 -1.28 -5.76
N CYS A 148 6.79 -0.80 -6.69
CA CYS A 148 6.78 -1.24 -8.08
C CYS A 148 7.07 -2.76 -8.18
N MET A 149 6.77 -3.38 -9.31
CA MET A 149 6.87 -4.84 -9.48
C MET A 149 8.26 -5.35 -9.14
N GLU A 150 9.32 -4.72 -9.66
CA GLU A 150 10.70 -5.14 -9.41
C GLU A 150 11.08 -5.03 -7.94
N ARG A 151 10.66 -3.95 -7.26
CA ARG A 151 10.88 -3.77 -5.83
C ARG A 151 10.09 -4.80 -5.01
N THR A 152 8.85 -5.08 -5.40
CA THR A 152 8.00 -6.08 -4.75
C THR A 152 8.61 -7.47 -4.82
N ILE A 153 9.05 -7.91 -5.99
CA ILE A 153 9.71 -9.22 -6.20
C ILE A 153 11.00 -9.31 -5.38
N PHE A 154 11.84 -8.28 -5.42
CA PHE A 154 13.04 -8.22 -4.58
C PHE A 154 12.71 -8.37 -3.09
N ASP A 155 11.67 -7.65 -2.62
CA ASP A 155 11.27 -7.69 -1.22
C ASP A 155 10.73 -9.06 -0.79
N LEU A 156 10.01 -9.77 -1.67
CA LEU A 156 9.53 -11.15 -1.41
C LEU A 156 10.71 -12.11 -1.22
N VAL A 157 11.74 -12.04 -2.08
CA VAL A 157 12.98 -12.83 -1.91
C VAL A 157 13.71 -12.43 -0.60
N ALA A 158 13.79 -11.15 -0.31
CA ALA A 158 14.46 -10.63 0.89
C ALA A 158 13.74 -11.04 2.19
N ASP A 159 12.43 -11.21 2.15
CA ASP A 159 11.59 -11.66 3.26
C ASP A 159 11.54 -13.20 3.36
N ALA A 160 12.29 -13.92 2.50
CA ALA A 160 12.39 -15.37 2.43
C ALA A 160 11.03 -16.06 2.20
N GLU A 161 10.20 -15.47 1.35
CA GLU A 161 9.01 -16.14 0.82
C GLU A 161 9.45 -17.33 -0.06
N ASP A 162 8.55 -18.29 -0.29
CA ASP A 162 8.85 -19.46 -1.10
C ASP A 162 9.32 -19.06 -2.50
N LEU A 163 10.48 -19.58 -2.92
CA LEU A 163 11.15 -19.15 -4.14
C LEU A 163 10.34 -19.50 -5.39
N SER A 164 9.63 -20.63 -5.41
CA SER A 164 8.79 -21.01 -6.54
C SER A 164 7.62 -20.04 -6.70
N LEU A 165 6.98 -19.66 -5.59
CA LEU A 165 5.91 -18.68 -5.60
C LEU A 165 6.41 -17.28 -6.05
N VAL A 166 7.64 -16.91 -5.68
CA VAL A 166 8.24 -15.66 -6.13
C VAL A 166 8.65 -15.74 -7.61
N ALA A 167 9.05 -16.90 -8.10
CA ALA A 167 9.33 -17.11 -9.52
C ALA A 167 8.07 -17.00 -10.38
N ASP A 168 6.93 -17.55 -9.92
CA ASP A 168 5.63 -17.36 -10.56
C ASP A 168 5.24 -15.87 -10.57
N THR A 169 5.53 -15.16 -9.48
CA THR A 169 5.30 -13.70 -9.40
C THR A 169 6.15 -12.94 -10.40
N LEU A 170 7.38 -13.37 -10.63
CA LEU A 170 8.28 -12.79 -11.63
C LEU A 170 7.77 -13.05 -13.04
N ASN A 171 7.28 -14.29 -13.34
CA ASN A 171 6.68 -14.62 -14.62
C ASN A 171 5.47 -13.73 -14.91
N ASP A 172 4.53 -13.63 -13.94
CA ASP A 172 3.35 -12.77 -14.07
C ASP A 172 3.71 -11.31 -14.32
N ALA A 173 4.70 -10.78 -13.61
CA ALA A 173 5.14 -9.40 -13.77
C ALA A 173 5.75 -9.14 -15.16
N TYR A 174 6.55 -10.08 -15.64
CA TYR A 174 7.21 -10.00 -16.94
C TYR A 174 6.21 -10.08 -18.10
N ASP A 175 5.18 -10.92 -17.97
CA ASP A 175 4.12 -11.07 -18.96
C ASP A 175 3.15 -9.88 -18.95
N LYS A 176 2.88 -9.32 -17.77
CA LYS A 176 1.92 -8.24 -17.57
C LYS A 176 2.42 -6.89 -18.05
N ASP A 177 3.70 -6.59 -17.81
CA ASP A 177 4.29 -5.30 -18.14
C ASP A 177 5.51 -5.45 -19.06
N LYS A 178 5.33 -5.07 -20.32
CA LYS A 178 6.43 -5.05 -21.30
C LYS A 178 7.58 -4.11 -20.94
N GLN A 179 7.38 -3.20 -19.99
CA GLN A 179 8.41 -2.29 -19.47
C GLN A 179 9.07 -2.82 -18.19
N PHE A 180 8.73 -4.06 -17.75
CA PHE A 180 9.37 -4.68 -16.62
C PHE A 180 10.88 -4.76 -16.82
N ASP A 181 11.64 -4.23 -15.85
CA ASP A 181 13.09 -4.04 -15.97
C ASP A 181 13.87 -5.03 -15.11
N LEU A 182 14.34 -6.13 -15.75
CA LEU A 182 15.20 -7.12 -15.10
C LEU A 182 16.52 -6.51 -14.58
N ALA A 183 17.05 -5.47 -15.22
CA ALA A 183 18.27 -4.79 -14.74
C ALA A 183 17.98 -4.01 -13.46
N LYS A 184 16.84 -3.34 -13.38
CA LYS A 184 16.36 -2.67 -12.16
C LYS A 184 16.16 -3.68 -11.02
N LEU A 185 15.54 -4.82 -11.29
CA LEU A 185 15.40 -5.91 -10.33
C LEU A 185 16.77 -6.37 -9.81
N ARG A 186 17.73 -6.64 -10.71
CA ARG A 186 19.10 -7.04 -10.36
C ARG A 186 19.80 -5.99 -9.49
N ASN A 187 19.58 -4.70 -9.80
CA ASN A 187 20.16 -3.60 -9.04
C ASN A 187 19.68 -3.58 -7.58
N PHE A 188 18.44 -3.97 -7.28
CA PHE A 188 17.97 -4.10 -5.89
C PHE A 188 18.76 -5.17 -5.12
N PHE A 189 19.06 -6.32 -5.74
CA PHE A 189 19.90 -7.34 -5.10
C PHE A 189 21.32 -6.82 -4.85
N ASN A 190 21.93 -6.16 -5.85
CA ASN A 190 23.28 -5.61 -5.74
C ASN A 190 23.40 -4.51 -4.68
N SER A 191 22.35 -3.70 -4.49
CA SER A 191 22.33 -2.65 -3.48
C SER A 191 22.22 -3.18 -2.05
N LYS A 192 21.59 -4.35 -1.87
CA LYS A 192 21.28 -4.92 -0.56
C LYS A 192 22.29 -5.94 -0.08
N TYR A 193 22.88 -6.73 -0.99
CA TYR A 193 23.73 -7.86 -0.67
C TYR A 193 25.14 -7.71 -1.25
N LYS A 194 26.10 -8.40 -0.65
CA LYS A 194 27.44 -8.56 -1.25
C LYS A 194 27.30 -9.32 -2.57
N GLU A 195 28.14 -9.01 -3.53
CA GLU A 195 28.12 -9.49 -4.92
C GLU A 195 27.79 -10.99 -5.07
N LYS A 196 28.54 -11.87 -4.42
CA LYS A 196 28.28 -13.33 -4.49
C LYS A 196 26.87 -13.72 -4.06
N ARG A 197 26.35 -13.09 -3.00
CA ARG A 197 24.99 -13.39 -2.51
C ARG A 197 23.94 -12.75 -3.39
N ALA A 198 24.15 -11.55 -3.87
CA ALA A 198 23.26 -10.86 -4.80
C ALA A 198 23.10 -11.69 -6.08
N THR A 199 24.22 -12.11 -6.68
CA THR A 199 24.22 -12.96 -7.88
C THR A 199 23.51 -14.27 -7.62
N TYR A 200 23.85 -14.97 -6.53
CA TYR A 200 23.21 -16.25 -6.20
C TYR A 200 21.67 -16.13 -6.08
N LEU A 201 21.17 -15.15 -5.32
CA LEU A 201 19.74 -14.99 -5.11
C LEU A 201 19.01 -14.62 -6.42
N TYR A 202 19.59 -13.71 -7.20
CA TYR A 202 19.01 -13.30 -8.49
C TYR A 202 19.00 -14.44 -9.51
N GLU A 203 20.11 -15.15 -9.66
CA GLU A 203 20.20 -16.28 -10.59
C GLU A 203 19.33 -17.45 -10.17
N SER A 204 19.24 -17.75 -8.86
CA SER A 204 18.34 -18.78 -8.35
C SER A 204 16.88 -18.45 -8.68
N LEU A 205 16.47 -17.19 -8.55
CA LEU A 205 15.14 -16.73 -8.92
C LEU A 205 14.89 -16.89 -10.43
N LEU A 206 15.85 -16.49 -11.26
CA LEU A 206 15.72 -16.64 -12.72
C LEU A 206 15.67 -18.10 -13.16
N LEU A 207 16.45 -18.98 -12.54
CA LEU A 207 16.46 -20.42 -12.86
C LEU A 207 15.11 -21.09 -12.51
N GLU A 208 14.47 -20.66 -11.44
CA GLU A 208 13.16 -21.17 -11.05
C GLU A 208 12.04 -20.61 -11.95
N SER A 209 12.23 -19.42 -12.53
CA SER A 209 11.28 -18.78 -13.44
C SER A 209 11.33 -19.35 -14.86
N ASP A 210 10.27 -19.09 -15.65
CA ASP A 210 10.22 -19.47 -17.07
C ASP A 210 10.97 -18.50 -17.98
N ILE A 211 11.36 -17.33 -17.48
CA ILE A 211 12.06 -16.29 -18.25
C ILE A 211 13.38 -16.83 -18.80
N SER A 212 14.12 -17.64 -18.04
CA SER A 212 15.39 -18.23 -18.49
C SER A 212 15.20 -19.27 -19.62
N LYS A 213 14.01 -19.86 -19.76
CA LYS A 213 13.70 -20.89 -20.75
C LYS A 213 13.33 -20.30 -22.13
N GLY A 214 12.92 -19.01 -22.17
CA GLY A 214 12.51 -18.31 -23.40
C GLY A 214 13.61 -17.58 -24.17
N VAL A 215 14.86 -17.56 -23.65
CA VAL A 215 16.02 -16.86 -24.23
C VAL A 215 17.01 -17.85 -24.91
N SER A 216 16.56 -19.05 -25.21
CA SER A 216 17.37 -20.09 -25.90
C SER A 216 17.12 -20.11 -27.40
#